data_3d717b4b17532322c8a8ff09082039c1
#
_entry.id   3d717b4b17532322c8a8ff09082039c1
#
_cell.length_a   1.000
_cell.length_b   1.000
_cell.length_c   1.000
_cell.angle_alpha   90.00
_cell.angle_beta   90.00
_cell.angle_gamma   90.00
#
_symmetry.space_group_name_H-M   'P 1'
#
loop_
_entity.id
_entity.type
_entity.pdbx_description
1 polymer ?
#
loop_
_entity_poly.entity_id
_entity_poly.type
_entity_poly.pdbx_seq_one_letter_code
_entity_poly.pdbx_strand_id
1 'polypeptide(L)'
;LRVMEGVDDELRAAEDYPQKAWAALRKRGALPPAFADQPHSSRFDGADRAIPNLCFKVPTGGGKTLLAAASVARVFSTWFKRHTGLALWVVPNEAIYRQTLKTLSDRDHPYRQILNVAGAGRVKILEKNSPLSRMDVDSHLCVMVLMLASAARQSKETLRFFRDRGNVLGFLPREDDIEGHWSLLQAVPNLDVYAPWGDAQENARRQKGSIVKSSL
;
A
#
# COMPACT_ATOMS: atom_id res chain seq x y z
N LEU A 1 9.36 11.28 9.27
CA LEU A 1 8.15 11.93 8.73
C LEU A 1 8.34 13.44 8.53
N ARG A 2 9.06 14.18 9.37
CA ARG A 2 9.49 15.57 9.09
C ARG A 2 10.30 15.71 7.81
N VAL A 3 10.99 14.65 7.42
CA VAL A 3 11.68 14.53 6.13
C VAL A 3 10.75 14.70 4.94
N MET A 4 9.53 14.19 5.08
CA MET A 4 8.52 14.22 4.02
C MET A 4 7.77 15.55 3.96
N GLU A 5 7.81 16.35 5.04
CA GLU A 5 7.14 17.65 5.10
C GLU A 5 7.81 18.73 4.26
N GLY A 6 9.11 18.61 4.02
CA GLY A 6 9.88 19.56 3.23
C GLY A 6 10.14 19.11 1.78
N VAL A 7 9.50 18.03 1.33
CA VAL A 7 9.63 17.54 -0.04
C VAL A 7 8.59 18.25 -0.91
N ASP A 8 9.06 19.03 -1.87
CA ASP A 8 8.21 19.67 -2.87
C ASP A 8 7.65 18.66 -3.88
N ASP A 9 6.72 19.10 -4.70
CA ASP A 9 6.04 18.22 -5.65
C ASP A 9 6.97 17.78 -6.78
N GLU A 10 7.98 18.59 -7.14
CA GLU A 10 8.99 18.23 -8.13
C GLU A 10 9.93 17.13 -7.62
N LEU A 11 10.44 17.27 -6.39
CA LEU A 11 11.25 16.24 -5.76
C LEU A 11 10.47 14.94 -5.57
N ARG A 12 9.17 15.05 -5.28
CA ARG A 12 8.27 13.90 -5.08
C ARG A 12 8.00 13.13 -6.36
N ALA A 13 7.96 13.82 -7.50
CA ALA A 13 7.79 13.23 -8.81
C ALA A 13 9.07 12.62 -9.38
N ALA A 14 10.23 12.89 -8.79
CA ALA A 14 11.50 12.32 -9.24
C ALA A 14 11.57 10.82 -8.93
N GLU A 15 11.98 10.01 -9.91
CA GLU A 15 12.10 8.55 -9.77
C GLU A 15 13.00 8.12 -8.60
N ASP A 16 14.03 8.92 -8.32
CA ASP A 16 15.02 8.68 -7.26
C ASP A 16 14.78 9.54 -6.00
N TYR A 17 13.56 10.04 -5.80
CA TYR A 17 13.26 10.97 -4.72
C TYR A 17 13.69 10.51 -3.31
N PRO A 18 13.63 9.23 -2.91
CA PRO A 18 14.09 8.84 -1.58
C PRO A 18 15.59 9.06 -1.39
N GLN A 19 16.38 8.83 -2.43
CA GLN A 19 17.83 9.08 -2.42
C GLN A 19 18.14 10.57 -2.36
N LYS A 20 17.45 11.38 -3.16
CA LYS A 20 17.58 12.85 -3.14
C LYS A 20 17.17 13.44 -1.78
N ALA A 21 16.07 12.95 -1.21
CA ALA A 21 15.63 13.36 0.13
C ALA A 21 16.66 13.01 1.20
N TRP A 22 17.26 11.81 1.14
CA TRP A 22 18.34 11.40 2.04
C TRP A 22 19.56 12.31 1.91
N ALA A 23 20.01 12.59 0.68
CA ALA A 23 21.14 13.48 0.43
C ALA A 23 20.88 14.91 0.97
N ALA A 24 19.68 15.44 0.78
CA ALA A 24 19.27 16.74 1.30
C ALA A 24 19.29 16.78 2.84
N LEU A 25 18.83 15.73 3.51
CA LEU A 25 18.88 15.62 4.96
C LEU A 25 20.31 15.51 5.48
N ARG A 26 21.15 14.72 4.82
CA ARG A 26 22.56 14.60 5.13
C ARG A 26 23.27 15.96 5.06
N LYS A 27 23.02 16.70 3.98
CA LYS A 27 23.58 18.05 3.79
C LYS A 27 23.15 19.03 4.89
N ARG A 28 21.93 18.88 5.40
CA ARG A 28 21.38 19.73 6.49
C ARG A 28 21.82 19.27 7.89
N GLY A 29 22.56 18.16 8.02
CA GLY A 29 22.84 17.56 9.32
C GLY A 29 21.62 17.04 10.07
N ALA A 30 20.52 16.77 9.38
CA ALA A 30 19.25 16.36 9.96
C ALA A 30 19.09 14.84 10.14
N LEU A 31 20.08 14.05 9.70
CA LEU A 31 20.12 12.62 9.95
C LEU A 31 20.57 12.33 11.38
N PRO A 32 19.99 11.30 12.04
CA PRO A 32 20.51 10.84 13.32
C PRO A 32 22.01 10.46 13.20
N PRO A 33 22.83 10.67 14.25
CA PRO A 33 24.27 10.40 14.17
C PRO A 33 24.63 9.00 13.67
N ALA A 34 23.85 7.99 14.05
CA ALA A 34 24.05 6.61 13.61
C ALA A 34 23.89 6.40 12.09
N PHE A 35 23.31 7.35 11.38
CA PHE A 35 23.04 7.28 9.95
C PHE A 35 23.76 8.36 9.13
N ALA A 36 24.45 9.30 9.79
CA ALA A 36 25.06 10.45 9.13
C ALA A 36 26.06 10.05 8.04
N ASP A 37 26.81 8.97 8.26
CA ASP A 37 27.81 8.47 7.31
C ASP A 37 27.37 7.28 6.47
N GLN A 38 26.13 6.81 6.67
CA GLN A 38 25.63 5.66 5.93
C GLN A 38 25.08 6.07 4.55
N PRO A 39 25.37 5.28 3.49
CA PRO A 39 24.76 5.50 2.19
C PRO A 39 23.26 5.21 2.24
N HIS A 40 22.52 5.84 1.34
CA HIS A 40 21.11 5.50 1.16
C HIS A 40 20.96 4.08 0.61
N SER A 41 20.10 3.28 1.22
CA SER A 41 19.71 1.97 0.68
C SER A 41 18.35 2.12 -0.01
N SER A 42 18.36 2.16 -1.32
CA SER A 42 17.15 2.26 -2.13
C SER A 42 16.28 1.01 -2.00
N ARG A 43 14.98 1.22 -1.98
CA ARG A 43 13.96 0.17 -2.06
C ARG A 43 13.04 0.48 -3.22
N PHE A 44 12.63 -0.55 -3.92
CA PHE A 44 11.80 -0.43 -5.12
C PHE A 44 10.55 -1.29 -4.96
N ASP A 45 9.47 -0.86 -5.59
CA ASP A 45 8.28 -1.70 -5.75
C ASP A 45 8.47 -2.72 -6.88
N GLY A 46 7.46 -3.55 -7.14
CA GLY A 46 7.53 -4.56 -8.20
C GLY A 46 7.55 -3.99 -9.63
N ALA A 47 7.39 -2.69 -9.80
CA ALA A 47 7.52 -1.97 -11.06
C ALA A 47 8.79 -1.10 -11.12
N ASP A 48 9.80 -1.43 -10.30
CA ASP A 48 11.10 -0.74 -10.19
C ASP A 48 11.01 0.76 -9.84
N ARG A 49 9.89 1.18 -9.24
CA ARG A 49 9.73 2.55 -8.76
C ARG A 49 10.29 2.68 -7.35
N ALA A 50 11.09 3.72 -7.11
CA ALA A 50 11.65 3.98 -5.79
C ALA A 50 10.54 4.29 -4.77
N ILE A 51 10.57 3.58 -3.64
CA ILE A 51 9.61 3.77 -2.54
C ILE A 51 10.31 4.18 -1.25
N PRO A 52 9.68 5.03 -0.41
CA PRO A 52 10.19 5.33 0.92
C PRO A 52 10.05 4.09 1.80
N ASN A 53 11.15 3.70 2.43
CA ASN A 53 11.16 2.62 3.41
C ASN A 53 11.66 3.19 4.74
N LEU A 54 10.81 3.12 5.78
CA LEU A 54 11.09 3.66 7.10
C LEU A 54 10.95 2.56 8.15
N CYS A 55 11.97 2.40 8.98
CA CYS A 55 11.94 1.45 10.09
C CYS A 55 11.98 2.22 11.42
N PHE A 56 11.01 1.95 12.29
CA PHE A 56 10.96 2.50 13.64
C PHE A 56 11.28 1.40 14.65
N LYS A 57 12.41 1.53 15.33
CA LYS A 57 12.75 0.64 16.43
C LYS A 57 12.16 1.18 17.73
N VAL A 58 11.10 0.54 18.22
CA VAL A 58 10.38 0.94 19.42
C VAL A 58 10.33 -0.23 20.41
N PRO A 59 10.68 -0.06 21.69
CA PRO A 59 10.63 -1.12 22.68
C PRO A 59 9.20 -1.62 22.92
N THR A 60 9.08 -2.78 23.56
CA THR A 60 7.78 -3.30 24.00
C THR A 60 7.13 -2.31 24.97
N GLY A 61 5.84 -2.05 24.83
CA GLY A 61 5.13 -1.02 25.61
C GLY A 61 5.33 0.41 25.09
N GLY A 62 6.25 0.69 24.17
CA GLY A 62 6.57 2.02 23.67
C GLY A 62 5.57 2.61 22.66
N GLY A 63 4.34 2.10 22.57
CA GLY A 63 3.30 2.72 21.75
C GLY A 63 3.39 2.41 20.25
N LYS A 64 3.88 1.23 19.84
CA LYS A 64 4.00 0.83 18.42
C LYS A 64 2.72 1.05 17.63
N THR A 65 1.57 0.67 18.20
CA THR A 65 0.26 0.79 17.53
C THR A 65 -0.16 2.27 17.37
N LEU A 66 0.11 3.09 18.38
CA LEU A 66 -0.08 4.54 18.29
C LEU A 66 0.78 5.14 17.18
N LEU A 67 2.06 4.75 17.15
CA LEU A 67 3.00 5.22 16.13
C LEU A 67 2.56 4.79 14.73
N ALA A 68 2.05 3.57 14.58
CA ALA A 68 1.52 3.09 13.30
C ALA A 68 0.30 3.92 12.84
N ALA A 69 -0.68 4.17 13.73
CA ALA A 69 -1.83 5.02 13.41
C ALA A 69 -1.40 6.45 13.05
N ALA A 70 -0.49 7.03 13.84
CA ALA A 70 0.07 8.36 13.56
C ALA A 70 0.86 8.41 12.25
N SER A 71 1.57 7.32 11.90
CA SER A 71 2.30 7.24 10.63
C SER A 71 1.36 7.21 9.44
N VAL A 72 0.29 6.41 9.49
CA VAL A 72 -0.76 6.42 8.44
C VAL A 72 -1.33 7.83 8.29
N ALA A 73 -1.78 8.42 9.39
CA ALA A 73 -2.35 9.77 9.37
C ALA A 73 -1.38 10.79 8.76
N ARG A 74 -0.11 10.72 9.14
CA ARG A 74 0.92 11.66 8.68
C ARG A 74 1.25 11.47 7.20
N VAL A 75 1.34 10.23 6.72
CA VAL A 75 1.57 9.93 5.30
C VAL A 75 0.41 10.46 4.45
N PHE A 76 -0.83 10.22 4.87
CA PHE A 76 -1.98 10.72 4.13
C PHE A 76 -2.07 12.25 4.10
N SER A 77 -1.81 12.92 5.23
CA SER A 77 -1.90 14.38 5.32
C SER A 77 -0.74 15.10 4.65
N THR A 78 0.49 14.60 4.75
CA THR A 78 1.70 15.32 4.29
C THR A 78 2.23 14.83 2.96
N TRP A 79 2.17 13.51 2.72
CA TRP A 79 2.71 12.92 1.50
C TRP A 79 1.67 12.85 0.39
N PHE A 80 0.55 12.20 0.66
CA PHE A 80 -0.52 12.09 -0.34
C PHE A 80 -1.38 13.35 -0.44
N LYS A 81 -1.42 14.19 0.61
CA LYS A 81 -2.31 15.36 0.72
C LYS A 81 -3.77 14.98 0.40
N ARG A 82 -4.21 13.83 0.90
CA ARG A 82 -5.53 13.24 0.66
C ARG A 82 -6.12 12.71 1.95
N HIS A 83 -7.45 12.63 2.00
CA HIS A 83 -8.22 12.03 3.09
C HIS A 83 -8.71 10.62 2.77
N THR A 84 -8.45 10.13 1.56
CA THR A 84 -8.95 8.86 1.06
C THR A 84 -7.82 8.02 0.48
N GLY A 85 -8.00 6.71 0.48
CA GLY A 85 -7.00 5.77 -0.02
C GLY A 85 -6.98 4.47 0.77
N LEU A 86 -5.96 3.64 0.54
CA LEU A 86 -5.80 2.34 1.18
C LEU A 86 -4.49 2.28 1.98
N ALA A 87 -4.58 1.86 3.23
CA ALA A 87 -3.45 1.49 4.07
C ALA A 87 -3.52 0.00 4.41
N LEU A 88 -2.47 -0.75 4.11
CA LEU A 88 -2.33 -2.15 4.54
C LEU A 88 -1.61 -2.18 5.90
N TRP A 89 -2.29 -2.71 6.91
CA TRP A 89 -1.79 -2.85 8.27
C TRP A 89 -1.45 -4.31 8.53
N VAL A 90 -0.18 -4.67 8.37
CA VAL A 90 0.27 -6.05 8.51
C VAL A 90 0.75 -6.31 9.93
N VAL A 91 0.23 -7.36 10.56
CA VAL A 91 0.57 -7.78 11.93
C VAL A 91 1.14 -9.19 11.95
N PRO A 92 1.99 -9.54 12.94
CA PRO A 92 2.74 -10.79 12.92
C PRO A 92 1.90 -12.04 13.23
N ASN A 93 0.85 -11.92 14.05
CA ASN A 93 0.08 -13.08 14.52
C ASN A 93 -1.39 -12.75 14.83
N GLU A 94 -2.16 -13.79 15.07
CA GLU A 94 -3.60 -13.73 15.32
C GLU A 94 -3.98 -12.92 16.56
N ALA A 95 -3.23 -13.01 17.66
CA ALA A 95 -3.54 -12.29 18.88
C ALA A 95 -3.46 -10.76 18.63
N ILE A 96 -2.39 -10.30 17.98
CA ILE A 96 -2.21 -8.90 17.62
C ILE A 96 -3.24 -8.48 16.55
N TYR A 97 -3.59 -9.38 15.63
CA TYR A 97 -4.61 -9.13 14.62
C TYR A 97 -5.96 -8.79 15.27
N ARG A 98 -6.45 -9.65 16.16
CA ARG A 98 -7.73 -9.43 16.87
C ARG A 98 -7.70 -8.18 17.73
N GLN A 99 -6.60 -7.97 18.47
CA GLN A 99 -6.43 -6.76 19.27
C GLN A 99 -6.46 -5.50 18.40
N THR A 100 -5.77 -5.50 17.27
CA THR A 100 -5.72 -4.37 16.33
C THR A 100 -7.10 -4.09 15.76
N LEU A 101 -7.80 -5.11 15.29
CA LEU A 101 -9.18 -4.95 14.79
C LEU A 101 -10.11 -4.38 15.85
N LYS A 102 -10.12 -4.95 17.06
CA LYS A 102 -10.93 -4.43 18.16
C LYS A 102 -10.66 -2.96 18.43
N THR A 103 -9.37 -2.59 18.53
CA THR A 103 -8.94 -1.23 18.81
C THR A 103 -9.31 -0.25 17.69
N LEU A 104 -9.12 -0.64 16.43
CA LEU A 104 -9.41 0.25 15.30
C LEU A 104 -10.89 0.30 14.94
N SER A 105 -11.69 -0.70 15.30
CA SER A 105 -13.13 -0.72 15.10
C SER A 105 -13.88 0.11 16.15
N ASP A 106 -13.31 0.29 17.33
CA ASP A 106 -13.84 1.15 18.37
C ASP A 106 -13.65 2.62 17.98
N ARG A 107 -14.75 3.31 17.73
CA ARG A 107 -14.74 4.70 17.25
C ARG A 107 -14.20 5.68 18.28
N ASP A 108 -14.32 5.36 19.56
CA ASP A 108 -13.90 6.23 20.68
C ASP A 108 -12.43 6.00 21.06
N HIS A 109 -11.83 4.93 20.56
CA HIS A 109 -10.43 4.62 20.86
C HIS A 109 -9.50 5.67 20.26
N PRO A 110 -8.47 6.16 21.03
CA PRO A 110 -7.57 7.22 20.58
C PRO A 110 -6.88 6.94 19.24
N TYR A 111 -6.52 5.68 18.95
CA TYR A 111 -5.88 5.33 17.69
C TYR A 111 -6.84 5.44 16.51
N ARG A 112 -8.11 5.10 16.73
CA ARG A 112 -9.17 5.30 15.73
C ARG A 112 -9.42 6.78 15.50
N GLN A 113 -9.39 7.61 16.54
CA GLN A 113 -9.58 9.05 16.41
C GLN A 113 -8.48 9.71 15.55
N ILE A 114 -7.23 9.26 15.68
CA ILE A 114 -6.13 9.71 14.80
C ILE A 114 -6.45 9.44 13.33
N LEU A 115 -6.95 8.24 13.04
CA LEU A 115 -7.34 7.87 11.67
C LEU A 115 -8.59 8.64 11.21
N ASN A 116 -9.55 8.88 12.10
CA ASN A 116 -10.74 9.66 11.79
C ASN A 116 -10.39 11.09 11.38
N VAL A 117 -9.45 11.74 12.07
CA VAL A 117 -8.95 13.06 11.67
C VAL A 117 -8.30 13.01 10.29
N ALA A 118 -7.44 12.02 10.05
CA ALA A 118 -6.77 11.86 8.76
C ALA A 118 -7.75 11.60 7.60
N GLY A 119 -8.76 10.77 7.83
CA GLY A 119 -9.80 10.41 6.85
C GLY A 119 -10.98 11.39 6.78
N ALA A 120 -10.89 12.56 7.44
CA ALA A 120 -12.00 13.51 7.54
C ALA A 120 -13.32 12.86 7.99
N GLY A 121 -13.25 11.97 8.98
CA GLY A 121 -14.37 11.21 9.52
C GLY A 121 -14.79 9.97 8.71
N ARG A 122 -14.23 9.80 7.51
CA ARG A 122 -14.58 8.70 6.58
C ARG A 122 -13.52 7.60 6.61
N VAL A 123 -13.53 6.80 7.67
CA VAL A 123 -12.60 5.68 7.85
C VAL A 123 -13.33 4.35 7.79
N LYS A 124 -12.83 3.43 6.99
CA LYS A 124 -13.33 2.06 6.86
C LYS A 124 -12.26 1.07 7.32
N ILE A 125 -12.53 0.31 8.37
CA ILE A 125 -11.65 -0.77 8.82
C ILE A 125 -12.10 -2.05 8.13
N LEU A 126 -11.15 -2.73 7.52
CA LEU A 126 -11.38 -3.92 6.71
C LEU A 126 -10.57 -5.09 7.25
N GLU A 127 -11.19 -6.25 7.23
CA GLU A 127 -10.54 -7.54 7.47
C GLU A 127 -10.10 -8.17 6.15
N LYS A 128 -9.29 -9.22 6.24
CA LYS A 128 -8.81 -9.99 5.09
C LYS A 128 -9.89 -10.39 4.08
N ASN A 129 -11.08 -10.75 4.58
CA ASN A 129 -12.19 -11.23 3.74
C ASN A 129 -13.24 -10.15 3.45
N SER A 130 -13.02 -8.93 3.89
CA SER A 130 -13.93 -7.83 3.61
C SER A 130 -13.90 -7.45 2.14
N PRO A 131 -15.04 -7.21 1.52
CA PRO A 131 -15.06 -6.69 0.15
C PRO A 131 -14.43 -5.29 0.13
N LEU A 132 -13.61 -5.03 -0.87
CA LEU A 132 -12.99 -3.76 -1.14
C LEU A 132 -13.31 -3.35 -2.56
N SER A 133 -13.89 -2.17 -2.74
CA SER A 133 -14.14 -1.59 -4.06
C SER A 133 -13.24 -0.37 -4.28
N ARG A 134 -13.02 -0.03 -5.55
CA ARG A 134 -12.36 1.22 -5.91
C ARG A 134 -13.11 2.43 -5.32
N MET A 135 -14.45 2.38 -5.35
CA MET A 135 -15.28 3.42 -4.75
C MET A 135 -15.02 3.60 -3.24
N ASP A 136 -14.77 2.50 -2.51
CA ASP A 136 -14.40 2.58 -1.09
C ASP A 136 -13.09 3.36 -0.91
N VAL A 137 -12.08 3.05 -1.72
CA VAL A 137 -10.75 3.70 -1.65
C VAL A 137 -10.81 5.16 -2.09
N ASP A 138 -11.66 5.48 -3.06
CA ASP A 138 -11.84 6.84 -3.54
C ASP A 138 -12.63 7.72 -2.55
N SER A 139 -13.47 7.12 -1.71
CA SER A 139 -14.36 7.85 -0.79
C SER A 139 -13.97 7.78 0.69
N HIS A 140 -13.15 6.82 1.10
CA HIS A 140 -12.76 6.59 2.49
C HIS A 140 -11.25 6.41 2.66
N LEU A 141 -10.77 6.66 3.85
CA LEU A 141 -9.49 6.10 4.32
C LEU A 141 -9.75 4.64 4.73
N CYS A 142 -9.45 3.72 3.84
CA CYS A 142 -9.57 2.29 4.09
C CYS A 142 -8.31 1.78 4.82
N VAL A 143 -8.47 1.14 5.95
CA VAL A 143 -7.38 0.47 6.68
C VAL A 143 -7.69 -1.02 6.73
N MET A 144 -6.92 -1.79 5.98
CA MET A 144 -7.07 -3.24 5.89
C MET A 144 -6.06 -3.93 6.77
N VAL A 145 -6.54 -4.70 7.73
CA VAL A 145 -5.69 -5.43 8.67
C VAL A 145 -5.45 -6.85 8.17
N LEU A 146 -4.18 -7.21 8.02
CA LEU A 146 -3.74 -8.51 7.52
C LEU A 146 -2.74 -9.15 8.47
N MET A 147 -2.71 -10.48 8.53
CA MET A 147 -1.61 -11.20 9.17
C MET A 147 -0.45 -11.35 8.20
N LEU A 148 0.78 -11.33 8.73
CA LEU A 148 2.00 -11.52 7.93
C LEU A 148 1.96 -12.82 7.11
N ALA A 149 1.48 -13.91 7.69
CA ALA A 149 1.29 -15.18 6.99
C ALA A 149 0.30 -15.09 5.81
N SER A 150 -0.66 -14.17 5.87
CA SER A 150 -1.60 -13.92 4.78
C SER A 150 -1.06 -12.94 3.74
N ALA A 151 -0.12 -12.09 4.14
CA ALA A 151 0.54 -11.12 3.26
C ALA A 151 1.81 -11.69 2.61
N ALA A 152 2.44 -12.69 3.25
CA ALA A 152 3.64 -13.35 2.72
C ALA A 152 3.27 -14.37 1.64
N ARG A 153 3.86 -14.22 0.47
CA ARG A 153 3.66 -15.14 -0.65
C ARG A 153 4.49 -16.40 -0.45
N GLN A 154 3.87 -17.50 0.00
CA GLN A 154 4.51 -18.82 0.08
C GLN A 154 4.30 -19.64 -1.21
N SER A 155 3.21 -19.39 -1.95
CA SER A 155 2.94 -19.97 -3.27
C SER A 155 2.03 -19.05 -4.08
N LYS A 156 1.99 -19.24 -5.41
CA LYS A 156 1.06 -18.50 -6.29
C LYS A 156 -0.41 -18.62 -5.88
N GLU A 157 -0.74 -19.65 -5.11
CA GLU A 157 -2.10 -19.95 -4.65
C GLU A 157 -2.47 -19.26 -3.33
N THR A 158 -1.50 -18.87 -2.52
CA THR A 158 -1.74 -18.35 -1.16
C THR A 158 -2.16 -16.88 -1.11
N LEU A 159 -1.87 -16.09 -2.13
CA LEU A 159 -2.35 -14.71 -2.23
C LEU A 159 -3.74 -14.60 -2.87
N ARG A 160 -4.68 -15.36 -2.34
CA ARG A 160 -6.07 -15.33 -2.80
C ARG A 160 -6.83 -14.07 -2.40
N PHE A 161 -6.19 -13.15 -1.69
CA PHE A 161 -6.87 -11.94 -1.19
C PHE A 161 -7.37 -11.05 -2.34
N PHE A 162 -6.55 -10.87 -3.36
CA PHE A 162 -6.92 -10.11 -4.57
C PHE A 162 -7.35 -11.01 -5.73
N ARG A 163 -7.45 -12.31 -5.51
CA ARG A 163 -7.69 -13.31 -6.53
C ARG A 163 -9.17 -13.70 -6.61
N ASP A 164 -9.74 -13.57 -7.80
CA ASP A 164 -10.91 -14.30 -8.36
C ASP A 164 -12.23 -14.40 -7.55
N ARG A 165 -12.43 -13.73 -6.44
CA ARG A 165 -13.64 -13.95 -5.65
C ARG A 165 -14.51 -12.72 -5.45
N GLY A 166 -14.38 -11.72 -6.26
CA GLY A 166 -15.22 -10.53 -6.16
C GLY A 166 -14.98 -9.67 -4.92
N ASN A 167 -13.93 -9.95 -4.14
CA ASN A 167 -13.60 -9.13 -2.97
C ASN A 167 -12.92 -7.82 -3.36
N VAL A 168 -12.42 -7.71 -4.59
CA VAL A 168 -11.77 -6.50 -5.11
C VAL A 168 -12.50 -6.06 -6.37
N LEU A 169 -13.34 -5.05 -6.24
CA LEU A 169 -14.23 -4.60 -7.30
C LEU A 169 -13.78 -3.25 -7.87
N GLY A 170 -13.84 -3.12 -9.20
CA GLY A 170 -13.61 -1.85 -9.90
C GLY A 170 -12.16 -1.40 -10.01
N PHE A 171 -11.19 -2.25 -9.66
CA PHE A 171 -9.75 -1.95 -9.80
C PHE A 171 -9.18 -2.47 -11.13
N LEU A 172 -9.80 -3.49 -11.69
CA LEU A 172 -9.41 -4.04 -12.98
C LEU A 172 -10.39 -3.59 -14.06
N PRO A 173 -9.93 -3.40 -15.28
CA PRO A 173 -10.80 -3.16 -16.44
C PRO A 173 -11.79 -4.33 -16.63
N ARG A 174 -12.88 -4.05 -17.32
CA ARG A 174 -13.82 -5.11 -17.72
C ARG A 174 -13.14 -6.06 -18.70
N GLU A 175 -13.59 -7.30 -18.77
CA GLU A 175 -12.97 -8.34 -19.62
C GLU A 175 -12.94 -7.96 -21.11
N ASP A 176 -13.91 -7.15 -21.55
CA ASP A 176 -14.04 -6.65 -22.92
C ASP A 176 -13.24 -5.35 -23.19
N ASP A 177 -12.69 -4.71 -22.16
CA ASP A 177 -11.93 -3.46 -22.24
C ASP A 177 -10.42 -3.72 -22.46
N ILE A 178 -10.07 -4.04 -23.71
CA ILE A 178 -8.69 -4.34 -24.11
C ILE A 178 -7.76 -3.16 -23.90
N GLU A 179 -8.18 -1.94 -24.20
CA GLU A 179 -7.39 -0.72 -24.00
C GLU A 179 -7.10 -0.46 -22.52
N GLY A 180 -8.10 -0.64 -21.66
CA GLY A 180 -7.94 -0.55 -20.22
C GLY A 180 -6.93 -1.55 -19.67
N HIS A 181 -6.96 -2.80 -20.17
CA HIS A 181 -5.96 -3.82 -19.77
C HIS A 181 -4.54 -3.44 -20.21
N TRP A 182 -4.37 -2.96 -21.44
CA TRP A 182 -3.06 -2.50 -21.91
C TRP A 182 -2.54 -1.31 -21.11
N SER A 183 -3.39 -0.33 -20.83
CA SER A 183 -3.04 0.84 -20.03
C SER A 183 -2.63 0.44 -18.60
N LEU A 184 -3.35 -0.53 -18.01
CA LEU A 184 -3.02 -1.04 -16.68
C LEU A 184 -1.69 -1.80 -16.67
N LEU A 185 -1.40 -2.61 -17.68
CA LEU A 185 -0.11 -3.32 -17.81
C LEU A 185 1.06 -2.36 -18.00
N GLN A 186 0.88 -1.27 -18.72
CA GLN A 186 1.90 -0.23 -18.83
C GLN A 186 2.14 0.50 -17.52
N ALA A 187 1.07 0.76 -16.75
CA ALA A 187 1.16 1.41 -15.46
C ALA A 187 1.76 0.50 -14.36
N VAL A 188 1.52 -0.81 -14.47
CA VAL A 188 1.94 -1.81 -13.48
C VAL A 188 2.52 -3.04 -14.20
N PRO A 189 3.76 -2.95 -14.71
CA PRO A 189 4.34 -3.96 -15.59
C PRO A 189 4.53 -5.35 -14.96
N ASN A 190 4.53 -5.42 -13.64
CA ASN A 190 4.67 -6.68 -12.88
C ASN A 190 3.34 -7.37 -12.56
N LEU A 191 2.23 -6.91 -13.11
CA LEU A 191 0.98 -7.67 -13.03
C LEU A 191 1.09 -8.95 -13.85
N ASP A 192 0.62 -10.06 -13.28
CA ASP A 192 0.47 -11.30 -14.02
C ASP A 192 -0.66 -11.14 -15.04
N VAL A 193 -0.40 -11.57 -16.26
CA VAL A 193 -1.38 -11.61 -17.31
C VAL A 193 -2.17 -12.92 -17.20
N TYR A 194 -3.49 -12.83 -17.15
CA TYR A 194 -4.34 -13.99 -17.24
C TYR A 194 -4.31 -14.55 -18.66
N ALA A 195 -3.81 -15.74 -18.76
CA ALA A 195 -3.90 -16.51 -19.97
C ALA A 195 -5.07 -17.49 -19.83
N PRO A 196 -6.18 -17.33 -20.53
CA PRO A 196 -7.21 -18.31 -20.53
C PRO A 196 -6.66 -19.66 -21.03
N TRP A 197 -7.13 -20.71 -20.44
CA TRP A 197 -6.82 -22.09 -20.80
C TRP A 197 -7.33 -22.32 -22.20
N GLY A 198 -6.51 -22.76 -23.11
CA GLY A 198 -7.11 -23.00 -24.29
C GLY A 198 -6.28 -23.41 -25.47
N ASP A 199 -6.99 -23.51 -26.54
CA ASP A 199 -6.54 -23.91 -27.84
C ASP A 199 -5.79 -22.80 -28.61
N ALA A 200 -5.42 -23.10 -29.85
CA ALA A 200 -4.69 -22.17 -30.71
C ALA A 200 -5.45 -20.87 -31.01
N GLN A 201 -6.78 -20.86 -30.93
CA GLN A 201 -7.58 -19.65 -31.16
C GLN A 201 -7.51 -18.70 -29.97
N GLU A 202 -7.48 -19.25 -28.77
CA GLU A 202 -7.32 -18.49 -27.55
C GLU A 202 -5.90 -17.92 -27.41
N ASN A 203 -4.89 -18.67 -27.89
CA ASN A 203 -3.52 -18.16 -27.99
C ASN A 203 -3.38 -16.98 -28.97
N ALA A 204 -4.16 -16.98 -30.05
CA ALA A 204 -4.21 -15.85 -30.98
C ALA A 204 -4.91 -14.62 -30.39
N ARG A 205 -5.91 -14.82 -29.53
CA ARG A 205 -6.53 -13.72 -28.74
C ARG A 205 -5.58 -13.16 -27.70
N ARG A 206 -4.68 -13.97 -27.13
CA ARG A 206 -3.63 -13.52 -26.20
C ARG A 206 -2.68 -12.50 -26.81
N GLN A 207 -2.42 -12.59 -28.11
CA GLN A 207 -1.59 -11.61 -28.81
C GLN A 207 -2.30 -10.28 -29.07
N LYS A 208 -3.63 -10.27 -29.00
CA LYS A 208 -4.46 -9.08 -29.27
C LYS A 208 -5.06 -8.41 -28.05
N GLY A 209 -5.09 -9.09 -26.92
CA GLY A 209 -5.61 -8.51 -25.68
C GLY A 209 -5.36 -9.45 -24.52
N SER A 210 -4.64 -8.97 -23.56
CA SER A 210 -4.33 -9.72 -22.36
C SER A 210 -5.24 -9.27 -21.23
N ILE A 211 -5.95 -10.21 -20.62
CA ILE A 211 -6.73 -9.95 -19.42
C ILE A 211 -5.77 -9.92 -18.26
N VAL A 212 -5.72 -8.80 -17.57
CA VAL A 212 -4.86 -8.63 -16.40
C VAL A 212 -5.46 -9.33 -15.20
N LYS A 213 -4.67 -10.18 -14.60
CA LYS A 213 -4.97 -10.82 -13.32
C LYS A 213 -4.12 -10.17 -12.25
N SER A 214 -4.73 -9.66 -11.19
CA SER A 214 -3.94 -9.19 -10.06
C SER A 214 -3.30 -10.39 -9.37
N SER A 215 -2.00 -10.41 -9.33
CA SER A 215 -1.17 -11.37 -8.59
C SER A 215 -0.52 -10.73 -7.39
N LEU A 216 -1.20 -9.77 -6.78
CA LEU A 216 -0.75 -9.18 -5.52
C LEU A 216 -1.02 -10.07 -4.32
#